data_ae8f6e04cf28ce0aa6af1e84843722bf
#
_entry.id   ae8f6e04cf28ce0aa6af1e84843722bf
#
_cell.length_a   1.000
_cell.length_b   1.000
_cell.length_c   1.000
_cell.angle_alpha   90.00
_cell.angle_beta   90.00
_cell.angle_gamma   90.00
#
_symmetry.space_group_name_H-M   'P 1'
#
loop_
_entity.id
_entity.type
_entity.pdbx_description
1 polymer ?
#
loop_
_entity_poly.entity_id
_entity_poly.type
_entity_poly.pdbx_seq_one_letter_code
_entity_poly.pdbx_strand_id
1 'polypeptide(L)'
;MINFKSIQTEIDASFLYSVLADNEKDPNVENVFRQMSEIEEGHAKVFMKKNNMDISTMPPPSGRAKVLKKIGQVFGYDYILGVMLDTEKSISTSILRARDKHFSPVSISDTAHVTILKNILDHSPNISGTNLARFEKRHRSVGGNALRAAVLGGNDGLVSNFSLVMGIAGATSGQSEVLLTGMAGLLAGALSMSLGEWISVKSSQELYENQMALEMEELEHNPEGEEKELALIYISKGIPEEQARKLAKDVIANKEHAHEVLVKEELGINPEDLKGSAMEAAITSFMLFAVGAILPVIPFFFLSGYEAIILSTILSGLGLFLIGAAITLFTGKSIWYSGFRQVIFGLAAAAITFGIGKLIGVSLAG
;
A
#
# COMPACT_ATOMS: atom_id res chain seq x y z
N MET A 1 -19.21 21.36 -9.74
CA MET A 1 -19.48 21.96 -8.40
C MET A 1 -18.32 21.55 -7.50
N ILE A 2 -17.31 22.40 -7.35
CA ILE A 2 -16.25 22.19 -6.36
C ILE A 2 -16.90 22.39 -5.01
N ASN A 3 -16.79 21.39 -4.17
CA ASN A 3 -17.55 21.27 -2.93
C ASN A 3 -16.92 22.21 -1.88
N PHE A 4 -17.71 22.89 -1.06
CA PHE A 4 -17.29 23.61 0.15
C PHE A 4 -16.33 22.77 1.03
N LYS A 5 -16.42 21.46 0.91
CA LYS A 5 -15.55 20.48 1.53
C LYS A 5 -14.09 20.60 1.10
N SER A 6 -13.79 20.94 -0.16
CA SER A 6 -12.39 21.11 -0.65
C SER A 6 -11.75 22.36 -0.02
N ILE A 7 -12.47 23.50 0.01
CA ILE A 7 -11.98 24.73 0.65
C ILE A 7 -11.65 24.48 2.13
N GLN A 8 -12.54 23.78 2.85
CA GLN A 8 -12.31 23.47 4.26
C GLN A 8 -11.11 22.55 4.47
N THR A 9 -10.85 21.66 3.54
CA THR A 9 -9.70 20.75 3.62
C THR A 9 -8.38 21.51 3.51
N GLU A 10 -8.26 22.44 2.55
CA GLU A 10 -7.06 23.28 2.39
C GLU A 10 -6.82 24.16 3.62
N ILE A 11 -7.89 24.72 4.18
CA ILE A 11 -7.81 25.52 5.42
C ILE A 11 -7.36 24.67 6.60
N ASP A 12 -7.87 23.46 6.72
CA ASP A 12 -7.47 22.54 7.78
C ASP A 12 -6.01 22.08 7.61
N ALA A 13 -5.56 21.84 6.38
CA ALA A 13 -4.18 21.50 6.06
C ALA A 13 -3.24 22.67 6.41
N SER A 14 -3.53 23.88 5.91
CA SER A 14 -2.78 25.08 6.25
C SER A 14 -2.65 25.28 7.77
N PHE A 15 -3.74 25.15 8.50
CA PHE A 15 -3.73 25.25 9.97
C PHE A 15 -2.86 24.19 10.64
N LEU A 16 -2.91 22.95 10.18
CA LEU A 16 -2.11 21.84 10.75
C LEU A 16 -0.64 21.99 10.43
N TYR A 17 -0.27 22.44 9.23
CA TYR A 17 1.11 22.77 8.88
C TYR A 17 1.65 23.93 9.74
N SER A 18 0.87 24.97 10.01
CA SER A 18 1.30 26.03 10.92
C SER A 18 1.54 25.52 12.35
N VAL A 19 0.70 24.59 12.84
CA VAL A 19 0.89 23.93 14.14
C VAL A 19 2.15 23.07 14.17
N LEU A 20 2.47 22.35 13.08
CA LEU A 20 3.70 21.59 12.97
C LEU A 20 4.91 22.50 12.97
N ALA A 21 4.90 23.60 12.20
CA ALA A 21 5.97 24.60 12.19
C ALA A 21 6.24 25.18 13.57
N ASP A 22 5.20 25.55 14.31
CA ASP A 22 5.32 26.14 15.65
C ASP A 22 5.95 25.22 16.70
N ASN A 23 5.98 23.90 16.44
CA ASN A 23 6.46 22.89 17.37
C ASN A 23 7.69 22.12 16.85
N GLU A 24 8.18 22.47 15.65
CA GLU A 24 9.39 21.88 15.08
C GLU A 24 10.65 22.54 15.68
N LYS A 25 11.69 21.73 15.82
CA LYS A 25 12.97 22.19 16.41
C LYS A 25 14.05 22.46 15.35
N ASP A 26 13.94 21.80 14.19
CA ASP A 26 14.85 22.03 13.08
C ASP A 26 14.38 23.24 12.26
N PRO A 27 15.18 24.34 12.19
CA PRO A 27 14.79 25.54 11.47
C PRO A 27 14.50 25.33 9.98
N ASN A 28 15.14 24.34 9.35
CA ASN A 28 14.91 24.03 7.94
C ASN A 28 13.55 23.37 7.76
N VAL A 29 13.22 22.41 8.62
CA VAL A 29 11.92 21.71 8.62
C VAL A 29 10.81 22.65 9.03
N GLU A 30 11.03 23.52 10.04
CA GLU A 30 10.08 24.59 10.41
C GLU A 30 9.72 25.45 9.20
N ASN A 31 10.74 25.90 8.47
CA ASN A 31 10.55 26.75 7.29
C ASN A 31 9.77 26.05 6.19
N VAL A 32 10.02 24.76 5.96
CA VAL A 32 9.25 23.95 5.01
C VAL A 32 7.77 23.89 5.40
N PHE A 33 7.46 23.60 6.67
CA PHE A 33 6.07 23.58 7.13
C PHE A 33 5.37 24.95 7.03
N ARG A 34 6.09 26.06 7.25
CA ARG A 34 5.52 27.40 7.07
C ARG A 34 5.19 27.67 5.61
N GLN A 35 6.07 27.32 4.69
CA GLN A 35 5.83 27.47 3.25
C GLN A 35 4.67 26.58 2.79
N MET A 36 4.58 25.34 3.26
CA MET A 36 3.42 24.47 2.97
C MET A 36 2.12 25.08 3.48
N SER A 37 2.10 25.64 4.71
CA SER A 37 0.94 26.34 5.23
C SER A 37 0.49 27.50 4.33
N GLU A 38 1.42 28.29 3.79
CA GLU A 38 1.13 29.41 2.89
C GLU A 38 0.60 28.94 1.52
N ILE A 39 1.13 27.83 0.99
CA ILE A 39 0.68 27.21 -0.25
C ILE A 39 -0.78 26.75 -0.11
N GLU A 40 -1.12 26.03 0.96
CA GLU A 40 -2.49 25.56 1.21
C GLU A 40 -3.47 26.71 1.42
N GLU A 41 -3.05 27.77 2.10
CA GLU A 41 -3.86 28.98 2.20
C GLU A 41 -4.07 29.63 0.83
N GLY A 42 -3.05 29.58 -0.03
CA GLY A 42 -3.12 30.02 -1.43
C GLY A 42 -4.15 29.21 -2.23
N HIS A 43 -4.14 27.90 -2.11
CA HIS A 43 -5.11 26.97 -2.73
C HIS A 43 -6.54 27.30 -2.27
N ALA A 44 -6.75 27.44 -0.96
CA ALA A 44 -8.05 27.82 -0.43
C ALA A 44 -8.57 29.14 -1.03
N LYS A 45 -7.71 30.18 -1.16
CA LYS A 45 -8.06 31.47 -1.76
C LYS A 45 -8.43 31.31 -3.25
N VAL A 46 -7.69 30.51 -4.00
CA VAL A 46 -7.98 30.21 -5.42
C VAL A 46 -9.34 29.52 -5.55
N PHE A 47 -9.62 28.51 -4.72
CA PHE A 47 -10.92 27.83 -4.73
C PHE A 47 -12.07 28.73 -4.32
N MET A 48 -11.89 29.61 -3.35
CA MET A 48 -12.89 30.62 -2.99
C MET A 48 -13.18 31.56 -4.16
N LYS A 49 -12.15 32.07 -4.83
CA LYS A 49 -12.27 32.95 -6.01
C LYS A 49 -13.00 32.26 -7.17
N LYS A 50 -12.67 31.00 -7.46
CA LYS A 50 -13.36 30.21 -8.51
C LYS A 50 -14.84 29.99 -8.21
N ASN A 51 -15.25 29.98 -6.94
CA ASN A 51 -16.64 29.83 -6.52
C ASN A 51 -17.34 31.17 -6.25
N ASN A 52 -16.76 32.32 -6.67
CA ASN A 52 -17.27 33.66 -6.42
C ASN A 52 -17.52 33.96 -4.92
N MET A 53 -16.72 33.38 -4.04
CA MET A 53 -16.76 33.66 -2.60
C MET A 53 -15.78 34.77 -2.26
N ASP A 54 -16.15 35.62 -1.31
CA ASP A 54 -15.28 36.68 -0.82
C ASP A 54 -14.20 36.05 0.09
N ILE A 55 -12.93 36.36 -0.19
CA ILE A 55 -11.78 35.90 0.61
C ILE A 55 -11.88 36.35 2.07
N SER A 56 -12.54 37.49 2.34
CA SER A 56 -12.76 37.96 3.70
C SER A 56 -13.67 37.04 4.54
N THR A 57 -14.42 36.16 3.87
CA THR A 57 -15.33 35.18 4.52
C THR A 57 -14.69 33.79 4.68
N MET A 58 -13.36 33.69 4.63
CA MET A 58 -12.64 32.41 4.80
C MET A 58 -13.07 31.72 6.10
N PRO A 59 -13.52 30.45 6.04
CA PRO A 59 -13.95 29.73 7.22
C PRO A 59 -12.81 29.48 8.21
N PRO A 60 -13.06 29.39 9.49
CA PRO A 60 -12.06 29.00 10.47
C PRO A 60 -11.74 27.49 10.35
N PRO A 61 -10.58 27.05 10.91
CA PRO A 61 -10.24 25.62 10.98
C PRO A 61 -11.34 24.81 11.63
N SER A 62 -11.60 23.63 11.06
CA SER A 62 -12.69 22.74 11.47
C SER A 62 -12.50 22.20 12.90
N GLY A 63 -13.59 21.66 13.46
CA GLY A 63 -13.52 20.93 14.72
C GLY A 63 -12.55 19.75 14.69
N ARG A 64 -12.44 19.06 13.53
CA ARG A 64 -11.48 17.96 13.32
C ARG A 64 -10.04 18.45 13.43
N ALA A 65 -9.67 19.53 12.77
CA ALA A 65 -8.32 20.09 12.81
C ALA A 65 -7.94 20.53 14.24
N LYS A 66 -8.88 21.13 14.98
CA LYS A 66 -8.68 21.51 16.39
C LYS A 66 -8.50 20.30 17.32
N VAL A 67 -9.22 19.19 17.07
CA VAL A 67 -9.04 17.94 17.81
C VAL A 67 -7.69 17.31 17.48
N LEU A 68 -7.27 17.29 16.22
CA LEU A 68 -5.94 16.79 15.82
C LEU A 68 -4.83 17.59 16.48
N LYS A 69 -4.93 18.93 16.57
CA LYS A 69 -3.98 19.73 17.33
C LYS A 69 -3.87 19.29 18.79
N LYS A 70 -5.00 19.03 19.47
CA LYS A 70 -4.99 18.52 20.86
C LYS A 70 -4.37 17.12 20.97
N ILE A 71 -4.66 16.25 20.02
CA ILE A 71 -4.05 14.90 19.96
C ILE A 71 -2.53 15.01 19.82
N GLY A 72 -2.04 15.90 18.94
CA GLY A 72 -0.61 16.16 18.80
C GLY A 72 0.06 16.65 20.07
N GLN A 73 -0.62 17.48 20.86
CA GLN A 73 -0.11 17.93 22.17
C GLN A 73 0.06 16.78 23.18
N VAL A 74 -0.76 15.73 23.09
CA VAL A 74 -0.76 14.60 24.04
C VAL A 74 0.15 13.43 23.56
N PHE A 75 0.08 13.10 22.27
CA PHE A 75 0.72 11.92 21.69
C PHE A 75 1.95 12.25 20.81
N GLY A 76 2.28 13.52 20.65
CA GLY A 76 3.35 13.99 19.79
C GLY A 76 2.87 14.42 18.41
N TYR A 77 3.57 15.38 17.83
CA TYR A 77 3.22 15.99 16.53
C TYR A 77 3.52 15.06 15.34
N ASP A 78 4.38 14.05 15.52
CA ASP A 78 4.61 12.99 14.53
C ASP A 78 3.33 12.23 14.17
N TYR A 79 2.41 12.11 15.13
CA TYR A 79 1.09 11.53 14.88
C TYR A 79 0.25 12.39 13.92
N ILE A 80 0.29 13.72 14.08
CA ILE A 80 -0.40 14.66 13.18
C ILE A 80 0.18 14.54 11.77
N LEU A 81 1.49 14.49 11.66
CA LEU A 81 2.20 14.35 10.39
C LEU A 81 1.76 13.09 9.64
N GLY A 82 1.63 11.95 10.35
CA GLY A 82 1.10 10.71 9.79
C GLY A 82 -0.34 10.81 9.31
N VAL A 83 -1.21 11.46 10.11
CA VAL A 83 -2.63 11.69 9.74
C VAL A 83 -2.75 12.62 8.53
N MET A 84 -1.91 13.66 8.43
CA MET A 84 -1.88 14.56 7.28
C MET A 84 -1.45 13.81 6.03
N LEU A 85 -0.39 13.02 6.09
CA LEU A 85 0.06 12.19 4.99
C LEU A 85 -1.04 11.24 4.47
N ASP A 86 -1.80 10.62 5.37
CA ASP A 86 -2.94 9.76 4.98
C ASP A 86 -4.11 10.57 4.41
N THR A 87 -4.32 11.80 4.88
CA THR A 87 -5.37 12.70 4.38
C THR A 87 -5.04 13.18 2.98
N GLU A 88 -3.82 13.66 2.73
CA GLU A 88 -3.31 14.06 1.41
C GLU A 88 -3.45 12.93 0.39
N LYS A 89 -3.02 11.72 0.74
CA LYS A 89 -3.22 10.52 -0.10
C LYS A 89 -4.69 10.22 -0.39
N SER A 90 -5.57 10.41 0.60
CA SER A 90 -7.02 10.18 0.44
C SER A 90 -7.67 11.23 -0.44
N ILE A 91 -7.24 12.50 -0.35
CA ILE A 91 -7.73 13.61 -1.16
C ILE A 91 -7.30 13.41 -2.61
N SER A 92 -6.02 13.18 -2.86
CA SER A 92 -5.49 12.82 -4.18
C SER A 92 -6.32 11.70 -4.81
N THR A 93 -6.57 10.60 -4.09
CA THR A 93 -7.39 9.48 -4.58
C THR A 93 -8.86 9.85 -4.82
N SER A 94 -9.45 10.75 -4.02
CA SER A 94 -10.86 11.14 -4.15
C SER A 94 -11.09 12.15 -5.27
N ILE A 95 -10.13 13.04 -5.51
CA ILE A 95 -10.13 13.97 -6.64
C ILE A 95 -10.04 13.19 -7.95
N LEU A 96 -9.15 12.19 -8.02
CA LEU A 96 -9.02 11.29 -9.16
C LEU A 96 -10.35 10.57 -9.49
N ARG A 97 -11.09 10.09 -8.49
CA ARG A 97 -12.41 9.46 -8.69
C ARG A 97 -13.52 10.45 -9.08
N ALA A 98 -13.43 11.71 -8.64
CA ALA A 98 -14.41 12.74 -8.98
C ALA A 98 -14.22 13.25 -10.42
N ARG A 99 -12.98 13.23 -10.92
CA ARG A 99 -12.61 13.64 -12.29
C ARG A 99 -13.18 12.71 -13.36
N ASP A 100 -13.29 11.41 -13.06
CA ASP A 100 -13.93 10.41 -13.93
C ASP A 100 -15.43 10.71 -14.21
N LYS A 101 -16.05 11.64 -13.48
CA LYS A 101 -17.46 12.01 -13.60
C LYS A 101 -17.73 13.40 -14.17
N HIS A 102 -16.80 14.33 -14.14
CA HIS A 102 -17.01 15.71 -14.65
C HIS A 102 -15.70 16.38 -15.04
N PHE A 103 -15.57 16.77 -16.30
CA PHE A 103 -14.53 17.65 -16.81
C PHE A 103 -14.46 18.96 -16.03
N SER A 104 -13.47 19.10 -15.16
CA SER A 104 -13.08 20.40 -14.57
C SER A 104 -11.60 20.38 -14.20
N PRO A 105 -10.80 21.35 -14.64
CA PRO A 105 -9.40 21.44 -14.27
C PRO A 105 -9.31 21.87 -12.81
N VAL A 106 -8.78 21.02 -11.98
CA VAL A 106 -8.35 21.36 -10.62
C VAL A 106 -6.89 20.95 -10.53
N SER A 107 -6.02 21.93 -10.56
CA SER A 107 -4.61 21.81 -10.23
C SER A 107 -4.51 21.74 -8.72
N ILE A 108 -4.07 20.62 -8.17
CA ILE A 108 -3.69 20.48 -6.76
C ILE A 108 -2.53 19.51 -6.72
N SER A 109 -1.39 19.99 -6.29
CA SER A 109 -0.15 19.25 -6.12
C SER A 109 -0.11 18.43 -4.83
N ASP A 110 -1.20 17.72 -4.52
CA ASP A 110 -1.34 16.92 -3.29
C ASP A 110 -0.25 15.84 -3.15
N THR A 111 0.37 15.46 -4.26
CA THR A 111 1.45 14.45 -4.29
C THR A 111 2.80 15.01 -3.87
N ALA A 112 3.10 16.28 -4.16
CA ALA A 112 4.32 16.94 -3.68
C ALA A 112 4.33 17.00 -2.14
N HIS A 113 3.21 17.36 -1.54
CA HIS A 113 3.06 17.40 -0.09
C HIS A 113 3.28 16.04 0.55
N VAL A 114 2.78 14.95 -0.06
CA VAL A 114 3.05 13.57 0.40
C VAL A 114 4.55 13.27 0.38
N THR A 115 5.25 13.68 -0.67
CA THR A 115 6.70 13.44 -0.80
C THR A 115 7.51 14.26 0.18
N ILE A 116 7.17 15.54 0.38
CA ILE A 116 7.81 16.42 1.37
C ILE A 116 7.61 15.85 2.78
N LEU A 117 6.38 15.51 3.16
CA LEU A 117 6.05 14.94 4.46
C LEU A 117 6.78 13.61 4.70
N LYS A 118 6.86 12.77 3.68
CA LYS A 118 7.59 11.50 3.75
C LYS A 118 9.08 11.72 3.99
N ASN A 119 9.71 12.64 3.26
CA ASN A 119 11.13 12.93 3.43
C ASN A 119 11.44 13.50 4.82
N ILE A 120 10.57 14.34 5.37
CA ILE A 120 10.70 14.85 6.74
C ILE A 120 10.59 13.71 7.76
N LEU A 121 9.63 12.80 7.57
CA LEU A 121 9.44 11.63 8.43
C LEU A 121 10.66 10.69 8.39
N ASP A 122 11.23 10.44 7.22
CA ASP A 122 12.37 9.53 7.04
C ASP A 122 13.68 10.07 7.70
N HIS A 123 13.80 11.38 7.89
CA HIS A 123 14.99 12.02 8.48
C HIS A 123 14.85 12.38 9.97
N SER A 124 13.68 12.18 10.57
CA SER A 124 13.44 12.48 12.00
C SER A 124 13.91 11.33 12.90
N PRO A 125 14.82 11.56 13.89
CA PRO A 125 15.43 10.50 14.69
C PRO A 125 14.51 9.80 15.69
N ASN A 126 13.25 10.23 15.84
CA ASN A 126 12.31 9.74 16.85
C ASN A 126 11.15 8.90 16.31
N ILE A 127 11.20 8.43 15.05
CA ILE A 127 10.10 7.65 14.48
C ILE A 127 10.29 6.17 14.77
N SER A 128 9.37 5.62 15.54
CA SER A 128 9.27 4.20 15.85
C SER A 128 9.20 3.37 14.55
N GLY A 129 10.08 2.37 14.41
CA GLY A 129 10.23 1.51 13.20
C GLY A 129 8.96 0.79 12.72
N THR A 130 7.88 0.81 13.52
CA THR A 130 6.56 0.22 13.18
C THR A 130 5.80 1.04 12.12
N ASN A 131 5.98 2.35 12.08
CA ASN A 131 5.35 3.21 11.08
C ASN A 131 6.14 3.23 9.77
N LEU A 132 7.49 3.19 9.83
CA LEU A 132 8.35 3.01 8.65
C LEU A 132 8.00 1.74 7.87
N ALA A 133 7.79 0.62 8.53
CA ALA A 133 7.46 -0.66 7.88
C ALA A 133 6.14 -0.63 7.08
N ARG A 134 5.21 0.28 7.40
CA ARG A 134 3.97 0.50 6.61
C ARG A 134 4.21 1.33 5.35
N PHE A 135 5.20 2.22 5.35
CA PHE A 135 5.55 3.07 4.21
C PHE A 135 6.53 2.39 3.25
N GLU A 136 7.43 1.55 3.77
CA GLU A 136 8.46 0.83 3.00
C GLU A 136 7.91 -0.27 2.05
N LYS A 137 6.61 -0.57 2.13
CA LYS A 137 5.96 -1.56 1.24
C LYS A 137 5.92 -1.17 -0.24
N ARG A 138 6.44 -0.01 -0.66
CA ARG A 138 6.40 0.46 -2.04
C ARG A 138 7.72 0.48 -2.81
N HIS A 139 8.87 0.23 -2.17
CA HIS A 139 10.11 0.02 -2.93
C HIS A 139 10.24 -1.44 -3.35
N ARG A 140 9.50 -1.78 -4.40
CA ARG A 140 9.56 -3.10 -5.03
C ARG A 140 10.62 -3.11 -6.13
N SER A 141 11.79 -3.72 -5.88
CA SER A 141 12.67 -4.13 -6.97
C SER A 141 12.01 -5.27 -7.75
N VAL A 142 11.94 -5.15 -9.07
CA VAL A 142 11.21 -6.06 -9.97
C VAL A 142 11.60 -7.54 -9.80
N GLY A 143 12.86 -7.86 -9.51
CA GLY A 143 13.32 -9.25 -9.33
C GLY A 143 12.95 -9.88 -7.97
N GLY A 144 12.96 -9.10 -6.89
CA GLY A 144 12.62 -9.59 -5.54
C GLY A 144 11.11 -9.79 -5.32
N ASN A 145 10.29 -9.12 -6.12
CA ASN A 145 8.83 -9.18 -6.00
C ASN A 145 8.21 -10.44 -6.59
N ALA A 146 8.67 -10.88 -7.76
CA ALA A 146 8.15 -12.10 -8.39
C ALA A 146 8.39 -13.32 -7.50
N LEU A 147 9.59 -13.43 -6.94
CA LEU A 147 9.92 -14.55 -6.06
C LEU A 147 9.22 -14.43 -4.69
N ARG A 148 9.04 -13.23 -4.16
CA ARG A 148 8.25 -13.00 -2.94
C ARG A 148 6.77 -13.34 -3.16
N ALA A 149 6.19 -12.91 -4.27
CA ALA A 149 4.81 -13.25 -4.64
C ALA A 149 4.64 -14.75 -4.85
N ALA A 150 5.64 -15.40 -5.47
CA ALA A 150 5.71 -16.84 -5.64
C ALA A 150 5.67 -17.59 -4.31
N VAL A 151 6.55 -17.22 -3.39
CA VAL A 151 6.62 -17.84 -2.06
C VAL A 151 5.35 -17.59 -1.28
N LEU A 152 4.78 -16.38 -1.36
CA LEU A 152 3.54 -16.03 -0.68
C LEU A 152 2.35 -16.81 -1.26
N GLY A 153 2.23 -16.88 -2.59
CA GLY A 153 1.15 -17.60 -3.26
C GLY A 153 1.18 -19.10 -2.99
N GLY A 154 2.36 -19.72 -3.12
CA GLY A 154 2.54 -21.14 -2.82
C GLY A 154 2.28 -21.47 -1.35
N ASN A 155 2.69 -20.59 -0.45
CA ASN A 155 2.41 -20.73 0.98
C ASN A 155 0.92 -20.62 1.31
N ASP A 156 0.24 -19.62 0.76
CA ASP A 156 -1.19 -19.40 0.98
C ASP A 156 -2.01 -20.57 0.42
N GLY A 157 -1.70 -21.02 -0.80
CA GLY A 157 -2.34 -22.21 -1.38
C GLY A 157 -2.14 -23.48 -0.54
N LEU A 158 -0.92 -23.71 -0.06
CA LEU A 158 -0.62 -24.88 0.76
C LEU A 158 -1.31 -24.82 2.12
N VAL A 159 -1.19 -23.74 2.88
CA VAL A 159 -1.75 -23.62 4.23
C VAL A 159 -3.27 -23.61 4.22
N SER A 160 -3.88 -22.82 3.32
CA SER A 160 -5.34 -22.69 3.25
C SER A 160 -6.00 -24.00 2.84
N ASN A 161 -5.48 -24.62 1.77
CA ASN A 161 -6.06 -25.86 1.27
C ASN A 161 -5.75 -27.07 2.19
N PHE A 162 -4.57 -27.12 2.80
CA PHE A 162 -4.24 -28.13 3.82
C PHE A 162 -5.20 -28.03 5.02
N SER A 163 -5.47 -26.82 5.50
CA SER A 163 -6.42 -26.61 6.59
C SER A 163 -7.84 -27.01 6.19
N LEU A 164 -8.27 -26.71 4.96
CA LEU A 164 -9.59 -27.08 4.42
C LEU A 164 -9.72 -28.60 4.31
N VAL A 165 -8.75 -29.27 3.70
CA VAL A 165 -8.70 -30.73 3.53
C VAL A 165 -8.73 -31.43 4.88
N MET A 166 -7.92 -30.97 5.85
CA MET A 166 -7.92 -31.52 7.21
C MET A 166 -9.25 -31.29 7.94
N GLY A 167 -9.86 -30.12 7.77
CA GLY A 167 -11.17 -29.82 8.35
C GLY A 167 -12.26 -30.80 7.87
N ILE A 168 -12.33 -31.05 6.59
CA ILE A 168 -13.30 -32.04 6.01
C ILE A 168 -12.92 -33.46 6.38
N ALA A 169 -11.64 -33.83 6.35
CA ALA A 169 -11.19 -35.17 6.77
C ALA A 169 -11.46 -35.44 8.26
N GLY A 170 -11.55 -34.39 9.09
CA GLY A 170 -12.01 -34.51 10.47
C GLY A 170 -13.53 -34.72 10.59
N ALA A 171 -14.32 -34.14 9.68
CA ALA A 171 -15.79 -34.20 9.73
C ALA A 171 -16.37 -35.46 9.09
N THR A 172 -15.71 -36.03 8.08
CA THR A 172 -16.17 -37.21 7.33
C THR A 172 -15.03 -38.21 7.09
N SER A 173 -15.36 -39.47 6.95
CA SER A 173 -14.44 -40.51 6.47
C SER A 173 -14.52 -40.75 4.98
N GLY A 174 -15.38 -39.99 4.27
CA GLY A 174 -15.59 -40.09 2.82
C GLY A 174 -14.44 -39.50 2.02
N GLN A 175 -13.72 -40.33 1.27
CA GLN A 175 -12.63 -39.90 0.39
C GLN A 175 -13.09 -38.89 -0.68
N SER A 176 -14.26 -39.13 -1.25
CA SER A 176 -14.83 -38.30 -2.32
C SER A 176 -15.14 -36.88 -1.85
N GLU A 177 -15.66 -36.72 -0.64
CA GLU A 177 -15.99 -35.42 -0.05
C GLU A 177 -14.72 -34.61 0.22
N VAL A 178 -13.68 -35.26 0.75
CA VAL A 178 -12.39 -34.61 1.01
C VAL A 178 -11.74 -34.20 -0.32
N LEU A 179 -11.74 -35.07 -1.32
CA LEU A 179 -11.19 -34.81 -2.63
C LEU A 179 -11.93 -33.65 -3.35
N LEU A 180 -13.26 -33.73 -3.37
CA LEU A 180 -14.08 -32.69 -3.99
C LEU A 180 -13.85 -31.32 -3.33
N THR A 181 -13.85 -31.29 -2.00
CA THR A 181 -13.64 -30.05 -1.26
C THR A 181 -12.22 -29.51 -1.47
N GLY A 182 -11.20 -30.38 -1.44
CA GLY A 182 -9.83 -29.98 -1.71
C GLY A 182 -9.61 -29.43 -3.11
N MET A 183 -10.25 -30.04 -4.12
CA MET A 183 -10.21 -29.52 -5.51
C MET A 183 -11.00 -28.21 -5.67
N ALA A 184 -12.16 -28.12 -5.03
CA ALA A 184 -12.94 -26.88 -5.03
C ALA A 184 -12.19 -25.73 -4.34
N GLY A 185 -11.55 -26.01 -3.20
CA GLY A 185 -10.70 -25.05 -2.47
C GLY A 185 -9.49 -24.57 -3.29
N LEU A 186 -8.82 -25.52 -3.98
CA LEU A 186 -7.74 -25.21 -4.91
C LEU A 186 -8.19 -24.24 -6.00
N LEU A 187 -9.28 -24.59 -6.71
CA LEU A 187 -9.77 -23.78 -7.82
C LEU A 187 -10.30 -22.42 -7.35
N ALA A 188 -11.10 -22.39 -6.31
CA ALA A 188 -11.64 -21.15 -5.76
C ALA A 188 -10.54 -20.22 -5.27
N GLY A 189 -9.56 -20.75 -4.52
CA GLY A 189 -8.44 -19.98 -4.01
C GLY A 189 -7.51 -19.47 -5.11
N ALA A 190 -7.15 -20.33 -6.09
CA ALA A 190 -6.32 -19.95 -7.23
C ALA A 190 -6.98 -18.86 -8.08
N LEU A 191 -8.27 -18.96 -8.36
CA LEU A 191 -9.03 -17.96 -9.10
C LEU A 191 -9.15 -16.65 -8.32
N SER A 192 -9.48 -16.73 -7.03
CA SER A 192 -9.61 -15.54 -6.17
C SER A 192 -8.29 -14.76 -6.07
N MET A 193 -7.17 -15.48 -5.86
CA MET A 193 -5.85 -14.85 -5.77
C MET A 193 -5.42 -14.25 -7.11
N SER A 194 -5.66 -14.96 -8.21
CA SER A 194 -5.37 -14.50 -9.58
C SER A 194 -6.13 -13.21 -9.92
N LEU A 195 -7.44 -13.19 -9.66
CA LEU A 195 -8.27 -12.01 -9.90
C LEU A 195 -7.88 -10.84 -8.98
N GLY A 196 -7.58 -11.12 -7.72
CA GLY A 196 -7.12 -10.11 -6.77
C GLY A 196 -5.80 -9.47 -7.21
N GLU A 197 -4.85 -10.26 -7.69
CA GLU A 197 -3.57 -9.75 -8.20
C GLU A 197 -3.75 -8.95 -9.50
N TRP A 198 -4.58 -9.45 -10.42
CA TRP A 198 -4.91 -8.73 -11.66
C TRP A 198 -5.51 -7.35 -11.37
N ILE A 199 -6.53 -7.28 -10.51
CA ILE A 199 -7.18 -6.02 -10.12
C ILE A 199 -6.19 -5.10 -9.42
N SER A 200 -5.35 -5.64 -8.52
CA SER A 200 -4.36 -4.86 -7.78
C SER A 200 -3.33 -4.20 -8.70
N VAL A 201 -2.77 -4.96 -9.64
CA VAL A 201 -1.79 -4.45 -10.61
C VAL A 201 -2.44 -3.47 -11.57
N LYS A 202 -3.61 -3.82 -12.13
CA LYS A 202 -4.32 -2.98 -13.09
C LYS A 202 -4.76 -1.64 -12.47
N SER A 203 -5.34 -1.67 -11.28
CA SER A 203 -5.73 -0.46 -10.57
C SER A 203 -4.54 0.42 -10.20
N SER A 204 -3.39 -0.18 -9.87
CA SER A 204 -2.16 0.58 -9.63
C SER A 204 -1.64 1.25 -10.90
N GLN A 205 -1.67 0.55 -12.03
CA GLN A 205 -1.29 1.12 -13.33
C GLN A 205 -2.19 2.30 -13.71
N GLU A 206 -3.50 2.11 -13.64
CA GLU A 206 -4.49 3.17 -13.95
C GLU A 206 -4.33 4.39 -13.02
N LEU A 207 -4.04 4.15 -11.74
CA LEU A 207 -3.75 5.23 -10.80
C LEU A 207 -2.50 6.02 -11.21
N TYR A 208 -1.41 5.33 -11.53
CA TYR A 208 -0.15 5.97 -11.92
C TYR A 208 -0.27 6.71 -13.25
N GLU A 209 -0.89 6.10 -14.26
CA GLU A 209 -1.16 6.74 -15.55
C GLU A 209 -1.93 8.05 -15.37
N ASN A 210 -2.94 8.04 -14.49
CA ASN A 210 -3.72 9.22 -14.20
C ASN A 210 -2.92 10.28 -13.41
N GLN A 211 -2.11 9.88 -12.45
CA GLN A 211 -1.23 10.81 -11.72
C GLN A 211 -0.21 11.47 -12.65
N MET A 212 0.43 10.70 -13.53
CA MET A 212 1.37 11.25 -14.52
C MET A 212 0.70 12.23 -15.51
N ALA A 213 -0.54 11.94 -15.89
CA ALA A 213 -1.30 12.85 -16.77
C ALA A 213 -1.65 14.16 -16.06
N LEU A 214 -1.97 14.12 -14.76
CA LEU A 214 -2.20 15.29 -13.94
C LEU A 214 -0.95 16.15 -13.82
N GLU A 215 0.17 15.52 -13.49
CA GLU A 215 1.47 16.16 -13.36
C GLU A 215 1.88 16.89 -14.64
N MET A 216 1.65 16.28 -15.80
CA MET A 216 1.89 16.92 -17.08
C MET A 216 0.99 18.15 -17.29
N GLU A 217 -0.29 18.06 -16.90
CA GLU A 217 -1.23 19.18 -17.00
C GLU A 217 -0.83 20.34 -16.07
N GLU A 218 -0.33 20.04 -14.88
CA GLU A 218 0.15 21.03 -13.90
C GLU A 218 1.40 21.73 -14.42
N LEU A 219 2.39 20.97 -14.89
CA LEU A 219 3.59 21.50 -15.52
C LEU A 219 3.29 22.40 -16.73
N GLU A 220 2.25 22.08 -17.52
CA GLU A 220 1.84 22.90 -18.66
C GLU A 220 1.16 24.21 -18.25
N HIS A 221 0.38 24.20 -17.18
CA HIS A 221 -0.46 25.32 -16.78
C HIS A 221 0.13 26.19 -15.67
N ASN A 222 1.02 25.65 -14.86
CA ASN A 222 1.62 26.35 -13.71
C ASN A 222 3.09 25.96 -13.48
N PRO A 223 3.99 26.13 -14.44
CA PRO A 223 5.40 25.74 -14.30
C PRO A 223 6.13 26.47 -13.15
N GLU A 224 5.66 27.67 -12.76
CA GLU A 224 6.23 28.38 -11.60
C GLU A 224 5.84 27.74 -10.26
N GLY A 225 4.67 27.12 -10.19
CA GLY A 225 4.23 26.33 -9.04
C GLY A 225 5.10 25.09 -8.89
N GLU A 226 5.23 24.33 -9.98
CA GLU A 226 6.05 23.12 -10.04
C GLU A 226 7.53 23.38 -9.68
N GLU A 227 8.08 24.53 -10.12
CA GLU A 227 9.45 24.95 -9.73
C GLU A 227 9.57 25.10 -8.20
N LYS A 228 8.58 25.71 -7.56
CA LYS A 228 8.59 25.92 -6.11
C LYS A 228 8.45 24.61 -5.35
N GLU A 229 7.58 23.72 -5.80
CA GLU A 229 7.33 22.43 -5.19
C GLU A 229 8.55 21.52 -5.28
N LEU A 230 9.16 21.42 -6.47
CA LEU A 230 10.38 20.68 -6.67
C LEU A 230 11.53 21.26 -5.83
N ALA A 231 11.63 22.59 -5.67
CA ALA A 231 12.59 23.21 -4.78
C ALA A 231 12.37 22.80 -3.32
N LEU A 232 11.12 22.76 -2.84
CA LEU A 232 10.79 22.31 -1.49
C LEU A 232 11.12 20.82 -1.27
N ILE A 233 10.89 19.97 -2.28
CA ILE A 233 11.31 18.57 -2.23
C ILE A 233 12.83 18.46 -2.05
N TYR A 234 13.61 19.23 -2.80
CA TYR A 234 15.06 19.24 -2.66
C TYR A 234 15.55 19.78 -1.32
N ILE A 235 14.91 20.82 -0.79
CA ILE A 235 15.20 21.35 0.55
C ILE A 235 14.90 20.28 1.61
N SER A 236 13.78 19.57 1.51
CA SER A 236 13.43 18.48 2.44
C SER A 236 14.42 17.32 2.42
N LYS A 237 15.19 17.18 1.32
CA LYS A 237 16.30 16.22 1.16
C LYS A 237 17.64 16.75 1.71
N GLY A 238 17.65 17.94 2.29
CA GLY A 238 18.84 18.55 2.89
C GLY A 238 19.70 19.37 1.92
N ILE A 239 19.20 19.68 0.71
CA ILE A 239 19.90 20.59 -0.22
C ILE A 239 19.70 22.04 0.26
N PRO A 240 20.76 22.87 0.34
CA PRO A 240 20.62 24.27 0.69
C PRO A 240 19.64 25.01 -0.22
N GLU A 241 18.79 25.89 0.34
CA GLU A 241 17.68 26.53 -0.37
C GLU A 241 18.07 27.18 -1.70
N GLU A 242 19.18 27.93 -1.71
CA GLU A 242 19.65 28.61 -2.95
C GLU A 242 19.98 27.61 -4.06
N GLN A 243 20.62 26.48 -3.70
CA GLN A 243 20.96 25.42 -4.64
C GLN A 243 19.71 24.66 -5.09
N ALA A 244 18.79 24.37 -4.17
CA ALA A 244 17.53 23.68 -4.46
C ALA A 244 16.67 24.46 -5.45
N ARG A 245 16.51 25.78 -5.25
CA ARG A 245 15.78 26.66 -6.17
C ARG A 245 16.43 26.72 -7.54
N LYS A 246 17.77 26.78 -7.61
CA LYS A 246 18.49 26.76 -8.87
C LYS A 246 18.29 25.44 -9.62
N LEU A 247 18.43 24.31 -8.93
CA LEU A 247 18.23 22.98 -9.52
C LEU A 247 16.80 22.81 -10.04
N ALA A 248 15.79 23.19 -9.25
CA ALA A 248 14.38 23.12 -9.66
C ALA A 248 14.14 23.95 -10.93
N LYS A 249 14.65 25.17 -10.98
CA LYS A 249 14.54 26.04 -12.15
C LYS A 249 15.20 25.43 -13.40
N ASP A 250 16.39 24.85 -13.24
CA ASP A 250 17.13 24.23 -14.37
C ASP A 250 16.36 22.99 -14.88
N VAL A 251 15.70 22.21 -14.00
CA VAL A 251 14.87 21.07 -14.38
C VAL A 251 13.63 21.53 -15.14
N ILE A 252 12.87 22.49 -14.59
CA ILE A 252 11.60 22.95 -15.17
C ILE A 252 11.81 23.65 -16.53
N ALA A 253 12.99 24.20 -16.80
CA ALA A 253 13.32 24.80 -18.08
C ALA A 253 13.25 23.82 -19.28
N ASN A 254 13.38 22.51 -19.04
CA ASN A 254 13.26 21.46 -20.06
C ASN A 254 12.04 20.58 -19.77
N LYS A 255 10.93 20.85 -20.44
CA LYS A 255 9.62 20.21 -20.17
C LYS A 255 9.62 18.68 -20.18
N GLU A 256 10.30 18.04 -21.15
CA GLU A 256 10.34 16.57 -21.21
C GLU A 256 11.10 15.98 -20.01
N HIS A 257 12.22 16.60 -19.66
CA HIS A 257 13.02 16.19 -18.51
C HIS A 257 12.32 16.55 -17.20
N ALA A 258 11.63 17.69 -17.14
CA ALA A 258 10.86 18.12 -15.98
C ALA A 258 9.79 17.09 -15.59
N HIS A 259 8.96 16.66 -16.54
CA HIS A 259 7.93 15.67 -16.29
C HIS A 259 8.51 14.35 -15.73
N GLU A 260 9.62 13.87 -16.29
CA GLU A 260 10.28 12.65 -15.81
C GLU A 260 10.83 12.80 -14.39
N VAL A 261 11.39 13.97 -14.08
CA VAL A 261 11.91 14.28 -12.74
C VAL A 261 10.77 14.44 -11.74
N LEU A 262 9.71 15.18 -12.08
CA LEU A 262 8.56 15.39 -11.21
C LEU A 262 7.86 14.06 -10.91
N VAL A 263 7.57 13.24 -11.91
CA VAL A 263 7.01 11.90 -11.73
C VAL A 263 7.85 11.06 -10.75
N LYS A 264 9.16 11.16 -10.81
CA LYS A 264 10.07 10.42 -9.93
C LYS A 264 10.17 11.03 -8.54
N GLU A 265 10.37 12.35 -8.47
CA GLU A 265 10.69 13.05 -7.22
C GLU A 265 9.45 13.34 -6.39
N GLU A 266 8.35 13.66 -7.04
CA GLU A 266 7.09 14.03 -6.43
C GLU A 266 6.18 12.81 -6.23
N LEU A 267 5.88 12.09 -7.31
CA LEU A 267 5.01 10.92 -7.24
C LEU A 267 5.72 9.68 -6.70
N GLY A 268 7.05 9.66 -6.69
CA GLY A 268 7.85 8.50 -6.32
C GLY A 268 7.60 7.30 -7.25
N ILE A 269 7.17 7.57 -8.49
CA ILE A 269 6.86 6.55 -9.50
C ILE A 269 8.12 6.29 -10.31
N ASN A 270 8.53 5.02 -10.35
CA ASN A 270 9.52 4.59 -11.33
C ASN A 270 8.78 4.10 -12.58
N PRO A 271 8.97 4.72 -13.77
CA PRO A 271 8.31 4.29 -15.01
C PRO A 271 8.53 2.81 -15.37
N GLU A 272 9.60 2.20 -14.85
CA GLU A 272 9.85 0.77 -15.04
C GLU A 272 8.87 -0.13 -14.26
N ASP A 273 8.33 0.35 -13.15
CA ASP A 273 7.34 -0.39 -12.34
C ASP A 273 5.97 -0.49 -13.05
N LEU A 274 5.73 0.37 -14.05
CA LEU A 274 4.51 0.35 -14.88
C LEU A 274 4.54 -0.69 -15.99
N LYS A 275 5.71 -1.22 -16.34
CA LYS A 275 5.88 -2.20 -17.43
C LYS A 275 5.40 -3.60 -17.07
N GLY A 276 5.00 -3.86 -15.82
CA GLY A 276 4.47 -5.15 -15.39
C GLY A 276 3.13 -5.48 -16.06
N SER A 277 2.95 -6.71 -16.54
CA SER A 277 1.69 -7.17 -17.08
C SER A 277 0.78 -7.67 -15.96
N ALA A 278 -0.41 -7.06 -15.81
CA ALA A 278 -1.42 -7.53 -14.86
C ALA A 278 -1.84 -8.98 -15.12
N MET A 279 -1.84 -9.39 -16.41
CA MET A 279 -2.15 -10.75 -16.80
C MET A 279 -1.05 -11.74 -16.39
N GLU A 280 0.23 -11.37 -16.54
CA GLU A 280 1.35 -12.21 -16.07
C GLU A 280 1.33 -12.39 -14.56
N ALA A 281 1.04 -11.33 -13.82
CA ALA A 281 0.89 -11.38 -12.37
C ALA A 281 -0.25 -12.33 -11.96
N ALA A 282 -1.40 -12.21 -12.62
CA ALA A 282 -2.56 -13.07 -12.39
C ALA A 282 -2.29 -14.55 -12.67
N ILE A 283 -1.70 -14.87 -13.83
CA ILE A 283 -1.35 -16.26 -14.21
C ILE A 283 -0.33 -16.84 -13.24
N THR A 284 0.69 -16.06 -12.90
CA THR A 284 1.73 -16.48 -11.96
C THR A 284 1.12 -16.79 -10.58
N SER A 285 0.28 -15.90 -10.06
CA SER A 285 -0.42 -16.11 -8.79
C SER A 285 -1.32 -17.33 -8.80
N PHE A 286 -2.08 -17.53 -9.89
CA PHE A 286 -2.88 -18.74 -10.06
C PHE A 286 -2.05 -20.02 -9.97
N MET A 287 -0.96 -20.09 -10.76
CA MET A 287 -0.11 -21.28 -10.84
C MET A 287 0.57 -21.58 -9.50
N LEU A 288 1.09 -20.56 -8.84
CA LEU A 288 1.80 -20.73 -7.58
C LEU A 288 0.88 -21.15 -6.43
N PHE A 289 -0.33 -20.56 -6.37
CA PHE A 289 -1.34 -21.02 -5.43
C PHE A 289 -1.74 -22.47 -5.71
N ALA A 290 -2.03 -22.82 -6.97
CA ALA A 290 -2.44 -24.17 -7.35
C ALA A 290 -1.38 -25.22 -7.01
N VAL A 291 -0.08 -24.93 -7.26
CA VAL A 291 1.03 -25.81 -6.90
C VAL A 291 1.11 -26.03 -5.38
N GLY A 292 0.90 -24.99 -4.57
CA GLY A 292 0.83 -25.16 -3.13
C GLY A 292 -0.39 -25.97 -2.69
N ALA A 293 -1.56 -25.60 -3.25
CA ALA A 293 -2.86 -26.16 -2.85
C ALA A 293 -3.06 -27.63 -3.25
N ILE A 294 -2.37 -28.11 -4.28
CA ILE A 294 -2.51 -29.51 -4.72
C ILE A 294 -1.84 -30.51 -3.77
N LEU A 295 -0.77 -30.10 -3.09
CA LEU A 295 0.03 -31.00 -2.24
C LEU A 295 -0.80 -31.73 -1.16
N PRO A 296 -1.66 -31.08 -0.38
CA PRO A 296 -2.49 -31.78 0.61
C PRO A 296 -3.57 -32.67 -0.02
N VAL A 297 -3.93 -32.45 -1.27
CA VAL A 297 -5.00 -33.19 -1.97
C VAL A 297 -4.48 -34.47 -2.61
N ILE A 298 -3.23 -34.49 -3.07
CA ILE A 298 -2.62 -35.63 -3.80
C ILE A 298 -2.88 -36.99 -3.12
N PRO A 299 -2.68 -37.17 -1.80
CA PRO A 299 -2.88 -38.46 -1.18
C PRO A 299 -4.29 -39.00 -1.31
N PHE A 300 -5.30 -38.14 -1.32
CA PHE A 300 -6.69 -38.53 -1.41
C PHE A 300 -7.14 -39.01 -2.79
N PHE A 301 -6.30 -38.88 -3.81
CA PHE A 301 -6.52 -39.54 -5.10
C PHE A 301 -6.31 -41.05 -5.04
N PHE A 302 -5.44 -41.51 -4.14
CA PHE A 302 -4.97 -42.90 -4.12
C PHE A 302 -5.30 -43.63 -2.81
N LEU A 303 -5.48 -42.88 -1.72
CA LEU A 303 -5.65 -43.40 -0.37
C LEU A 303 -6.91 -42.81 0.28
N SER A 304 -7.41 -43.51 1.30
CA SER A 304 -8.57 -43.06 2.10
C SER A 304 -8.28 -43.13 3.60
N GLY A 305 -9.10 -42.48 4.39
CA GLY A 305 -9.03 -42.53 5.85
C GLY A 305 -7.71 -42.02 6.43
N TYR A 306 -7.20 -42.63 7.47
CA TYR A 306 -6.02 -42.18 8.22
C TYR A 306 -4.72 -42.24 7.41
N GLU A 307 -4.60 -43.16 6.45
CA GLU A 307 -3.41 -43.28 5.60
C GLU A 307 -3.28 -42.02 4.70
N ALA A 308 -4.37 -41.59 4.10
CA ALA A 308 -4.41 -40.37 3.31
C ALA A 308 -4.09 -39.12 4.17
N ILE A 309 -4.66 -39.04 5.37
CA ILE A 309 -4.42 -37.92 6.31
C ILE A 309 -2.93 -37.84 6.71
N ILE A 310 -2.32 -38.97 7.06
CA ILE A 310 -0.91 -39.03 7.46
C ILE A 310 -0.01 -38.60 6.27
N LEU A 311 -0.23 -39.17 5.09
CA LEU A 311 0.58 -38.83 3.91
C LEU A 311 0.40 -37.36 3.49
N SER A 312 -0.84 -36.84 3.55
CA SER A 312 -1.14 -35.43 3.30
C SER A 312 -0.41 -34.51 4.28
N THR A 313 -0.39 -34.88 5.57
CA THR A 313 0.33 -34.14 6.61
C THR A 313 1.84 -34.12 6.36
N ILE A 314 2.42 -35.27 5.97
CA ILE A 314 3.85 -35.37 5.67
C ILE A 314 4.20 -34.52 4.44
N LEU A 315 3.46 -34.65 3.33
CA LEU A 315 3.72 -33.90 2.11
C LEU A 315 3.54 -32.40 2.34
N SER A 316 2.49 -31.99 3.05
CA SER A 316 2.26 -30.58 3.39
C SER A 316 3.35 -30.04 4.32
N GLY A 317 3.79 -30.82 5.30
CA GLY A 317 4.90 -30.46 6.19
C GLY A 317 6.21 -30.24 5.44
N LEU A 318 6.54 -31.14 4.49
CA LEU A 318 7.70 -30.97 3.61
C LEU A 318 7.58 -29.72 2.73
N GLY A 319 6.41 -29.48 2.12
CA GLY A 319 6.15 -28.28 1.32
C GLY A 319 6.30 -27.00 2.16
N LEU A 320 5.75 -26.95 3.36
CA LEU A 320 5.89 -25.82 4.28
C LEU A 320 7.35 -25.58 4.68
N PHE A 321 8.10 -26.65 4.94
CA PHE A 321 9.52 -26.53 5.25
C PHE A 321 10.31 -25.93 4.07
N LEU A 322 10.05 -26.41 2.85
CA LEU A 322 10.71 -25.89 1.63
C LEU A 322 10.36 -24.43 1.35
N ILE A 323 9.10 -24.04 1.54
CA ILE A 323 8.66 -22.64 1.45
C ILE A 323 9.36 -21.79 2.52
N GLY A 324 9.42 -22.27 3.76
CA GLY A 324 10.14 -21.62 4.84
C GLY A 324 11.63 -21.46 4.56
N ALA A 325 12.25 -22.48 3.95
CA ALA A 325 13.63 -22.42 3.48
C ALA A 325 13.81 -21.40 2.35
N ALA A 326 12.89 -21.34 1.38
CA ALA A 326 12.94 -20.36 0.28
C ALA A 326 12.85 -18.91 0.79
N ILE A 327 12.07 -18.65 1.84
CA ILE A 327 11.99 -17.33 2.49
C ILE A 327 13.38 -16.87 2.99
N THR A 328 14.26 -17.79 3.38
CA THR A 328 15.59 -17.42 3.89
C THR A 328 16.49 -16.80 2.84
N LEU A 329 16.24 -17.06 1.56
CA LEU A 329 16.96 -16.42 0.44
C LEU A 329 16.81 -14.89 0.46
N PHE A 330 15.70 -14.38 1.04
CA PHE A 330 15.45 -12.95 1.15
C PHE A 330 15.77 -12.39 2.54
N THR A 331 15.57 -13.21 3.58
CA THR A 331 15.67 -12.71 4.96
C THR A 331 17.05 -12.94 5.57
N GLY A 332 17.91 -13.73 4.92
CA GLY A 332 19.23 -14.10 5.45
C GLY A 332 19.19 -14.88 6.78
N LYS A 333 18.02 -15.36 7.20
CA LYS A 333 17.87 -16.14 8.43
C LYS A 333 18.21 -17.62 8.24
N SER A 334 18.35 -18.34 9.35
CA SER A 334 18.61 -19.79 9.32
C SER A 334 17.46 -20.55 8.64
N ILE A 335 17.82 -21.46 7.71
CA ILE A 335 16.90 -22.34 7.00
C ILE A 335 16.08 -23.17 7.98
N TRP A 336 16.73 -23.74 9.01
CA TRP A 336 16.07 -24.54 10.02
C TRP A 336 15.04 -23.75 10.82
N TYR A 337 15.38 -22.55 11.26
CA TYR A 337 14.46 -21.70 12.00
C TYR A 337 13.23 -21.33 11.16
N SER A 338 13.42 -20.87 9.95
CA SER A 338 12.33 -20.45 9.06
C SER A 338 11.49 -21.63 8.58
N GLY A 339 12.13 -22.76 8.24
CA GLY A 339 11.44 -23.98 7.84
C GLY A 339 10.58 -24.55 8.94
N PHE A 340 11.14 -24.79 10.14
CA PHE A 340 10.35 -25.33 11.26
C PHE A 340 9.26 -24.38 11.74
N ARG A 341 9.52 -23.09 11.75
CA ARG A 341 8.47 -22.10 12.08
C ARG A 341 7.27 -22.26 11.15
N GLN A 342 7.48 -22.38 9.85
CA GLN A 342 6.41 -22.51 8.85
C GLN A 342 5.64 -23.83 9.05
N VAL A 343 6.35 -24.93 9.29
CA VAL A 343 5.73 -26.24 9.58
C VAL A 343 4.87 -26.18 10.85
N ILE A 344 5.35 -25.59 11.92
CA ILE A 344 4.61 -25.50 13.19
C ILE A 344 3.31 -24.72 13.00
N PHE A 345 3.35 -23.55 12.34
CA PHE A 345 2.14 -22.75 12.11
C PHE A 345 1.15 -23.44 11.16
N GLY A 346 1.63 -24.07 10.10
CA GLY A 346 0.76 -24.80 9.17
C GLY A 346 0.12 -26.04 9.82
N LEU A 347 0.88 -26.83 10.57
CA LEU A 347 0.35 -27.97 11.31
C LEU A 347 -0.65 -27.54 12.40
N ALA A 348 -0.39 -26.44 13.10
CA ALA A 348 -1.31 -25.91 14.10
C ALA A 348 -2.65 -25.51 13.46
N ALA A 349 -2.62 -24.80 12.32
CA ALA A 349 -3.82 -24.42 11.58
C ALA A 349 -4.61 -25.67 11.15
N ALA A 350 -3.95 -26.66 10.56
CA ALA A 350 -4.56 -27.92 10.14
C ALA A 350 -5.13 -28.73 11.32
N ALA A 351 -4.44 -28.76 12.45
CA ALA A 351 -4.92 -29.47 13.66
C ALA A 351 -6.18 -28.79 14.22
N ILE A 352 -6.22 -27.46 14.26
CA ILE A 352 -7.40 -26.71 14.69
C ILE A 352 -8.59 -27.00 13.77
N THR A 353 -8.41 -26.92 12.46
CA THR A 353 -9.50 -27.17 11.51
C THR A 353 -9.96 -28.62 11.53
N PHE A 354 -9.05 -29.59 11.66
CA PHE A 354 -9.39 -31.00 11.85
C PHE A 354 -10.21 -31.22 13.11
N GLY A 355 -9.81 -30.62 14.24
CA GLY A 355 -10.54 -30.70 15.51
C GLY A 355 -11.96 -30.12 15.42
N ILE A 356 -12.09 -28.95 14.77
CA ILE A 356 -13.41 -28.33 14.51
C ILE A 356 -14.26 -29.23 13.58
N GLY A 357 -13.65 -29.73 12.50
CA GLY A 357 -14.33 -30.65 11.58
C GLY A 357 -14.86 -31.90 12.32
N LYS A 358 -14.05 -32.49 13.19
CA LYS A 358 -14.47 -33.65 13.99
C LYS A 358 -15.62 -33.32 14.93
N LEU A 359 -15.62 -32.17 15.58
CA LEU A 359 -16.72 -31.74 16.46
C LEU A 359 -18.01 -31.54 15.66
N ILE A 360 -17.95 -30.92 14.49
CA ILE A 360 -19.11 -30.69 13.62
C ILE A 360 -19.60 -32.05 13.07
N GLY A 361 -18.71 -32.90 12.58
CA GLY A 361 -19.04 -34.22 12.02
C GLY A 361 -19.76 -35.12 13.02
N VAL A 362 -19.32 -35.15 14.29
CA VAL A 362 -20.02 -35.88 15.35
C VAL A 362 -21.40 -35.30 15.63
N SER A 363 -21.55 -33.98 15.60
CA SER A 363 -22.84 -33.30 15.82
C SER A 363 -23.86 -33.51 14.68
N LEU A 364 -23.40 -33.75 13.46
CA LEU A 364 -24.28 -34.02 12.31
C LEU A 364 -24.65 -35.50 12.13
N ALA A 365 -23.86 -36.42 12.73
CA ALA A 365 -24.09 -37.86 12.66
C ALA A 365 -24.97 -38.37 13.79
N GLY A 366 -25.25 -37.57 14.82
CA GLY A 366 -26.15 -37.86 15.96
C GLY A 366 -27.48 -37.15 15.79
#